data_c31127a12d9d352b041dfde8b246b088
#
_entry.id   c31127a12d9d352b041dfde8b246b088
#
_cell.length_a   1.000
_cell.length_b   1.000
_cell.length_c   1.000
_cell.angle_alpha   90.00
_cell.angle_beta   90.00
_cell.angle_gamma   90.00
#
_symmetry.space_group_name_H-M   'P 1'
#
loop_
_entity.id
_entity.type
_entity.pdbx_description
1 polymer ?
#
loop_
_entity_poly.entity_id
_entity_poly.type
_entity_poly.pdbx_seq_one_letter_code
_entity_poly.pdbx_strand_id
1 'polypeptide(L)'
;MYSDGIGHRLGSIPRAMRIGLALPHYDYSFPGGEPLTWSALLDAAVRAESLGFDSAWISDHFFTEIRRYGGPEGLLGSVEPFTALAAIAAATSRIRLGTLVACAPFRHPAHVAKMATTIDLLSGGRFDLGIGAGWYEAEFDAFGYDFATLGERFSILEESVEVIARLLRNEQVDFDGEHFQLDGAFNHPAPAQPNGPPIWIGGKGGPRQFRLVARHAAGWNSVWRWAPEPFGERVQELRHVAESEGRDPVTVRVSLGLYALIGEDKADVAARFKVLQAWTPGGGINAVSLDAYATDTLTGTVDACVETLSRFAQHGVEELIVSAATLPFAISDWSMVELIAEQLIPKARPL
;
A
#
# COMPACT_ATOMS: atom_id res chain seq x y z
N MET A 1 3.26 17.29 52.63
CA MET A 1 3.84 16.00 52.17
C MET A 1 3.39 15.80 50.73
N TYR A 2 4.30 16.05 49.81
CA TYR A 2 4.10 15.84 48.39
C TYR A 2 4.28 14.35 48.10
N SER A 3 3.36 13.71 47.40
CA SER A 3 3.56 12.41 46.79
C SER A 3 3.54 12.58 45.27
N ASP A 4 4.72 12.53 44.70
CA ASP A 4 4.94 12.48 43.26
C ASP A 4 4.36 11.18 42.69
N GLY A 5 3.28 11.32 41.92
CA GLY A 5 2.75 10.26 41.08
C GLY A 5 3.54 10.19 39.79
N ILE A 6 4.56 9.34 39.72
CA ILE A 6 5.24 8.97 38.46
C ILE A 6 4.26 8.15 37.65
N GLY A 7 3.59 8.82 36.71
CA GLY A 7 2.82 8.16 35.67
C GLY A 7 3.74 7.34 34.78
N HIS A 8 3.78 6.02 34.98
CA HIS A 8 4.36 5.10 34.03
C HIS A 8 3.63 5.27 32.67
N ARG A 9 4.29 5.92 31.71
CA ARG A 9 3.93 5.75 30.30
C ARG A 9 4.10 4.26 30.00
N LEU A 10 3.00 3.54 29.88
CA LEU A 10 3.00 2.21 29.29
C LEU A 10 3.52 2.38 27.88
N GLY A 11 4.78 2.06 27.66
CA GLY A 11 5.36 1.98 26.34
C GLY A 11 4.50 1.04 25.50
N SER A 12 4.04 1.50 24.34
CA SER A 12 3.37 0.64 23.37
C SER A 12 4.26 -0.56 23.10
N ILE A 13 3.73 -1.76 23.27
CA ILE A 13 4.42 -2.99 22.85
C ILE A 13 4.74 -2.80 21.36
N PRO A 14 6.01 -2.90 20.94
CA PRO A 14 6.35 -2.79 19.52
C PRO A 14 5.52 -3.82 18.76
N ARG A 15 4.74 -3.38 17.79
CA ARG A 15 4.04 -4.30 16.90
C ARG A 15 5.08 -4.93 16.00
N ALA A 16 5.09 -6.26 15.91
CA ALA A 16 5.94 -7.00 14.98
C ALA A 16 5.80 -6.41 13.57
N MET A 17 6.92 -6.18 12.88
CA MET A 17 6.92 -5.68 11.51
C MET A 17 6.25 -6.71 10.60
N ARG A 18 5.29 -6.25 9.79
CA ARG A 18 4.61 -7.06 8.79
C ARG A 18 5.28 -6.87 7.43
N ILE A 19 5.32 -7.94 6.66
CA ILE A 19 5.82 -7.90 5.28
C ILE A 19 4.69 -8.32 4.34
N GLY A 20 4.26 -7.36 3.50
CA GLY A 20 3.26 -7.56 2.46
C GLY A 20 3.89 -7.69 1.08
N LEU A 21 3.14 -8.23 0.13
CA LEU A 21 3.50 -8.35 -1.27
C LEU A 21 2.58 -7.49 -2.15
N ALA A 22 3.16 -6.66 -2.99
CA ALA A 22 2.46 -6.02 -4.11
C ALA A 22 2.24 -7.08 -5.19
N LEU A 23 0.99 -7.51 -5.39
CA LEU A 23 0.66 -8.59 -6.31
C LEU A 23 0.87 -8.18 -7.77
N PRO A 24 1.37 -9.09 -8.61
CA PRO A 24 1.50 -8.84 -10.05
C PRO A 24 0.11 -8.85 -10.71
N HIS A 25 -0.35 -7.68 -11.19
CA HIS A 25 -1.70 -7.54 -11.73
C HIS A 25 -1.81 -6.63 -12.98
N TYR A 26 -0.67 -6.38 -13.63
CA TYR A 26 -0.59 -5.72 -14.93
C TYR A 26 -0.07 -6.68 -15.99
N ASP A 27 -0.31 -6.37 -17.27
CA ASP A 27 0.19 -7.15 -18.40
C ASP A 27 1.72 -7.30 -18.45
N TYR A 28 2.48 -6.48 -17.70
CA TYR A 28 3.94 -6.54 -17.61
C TYR A 28 4.45 -7.26 -16.34
N SER A 29 3.57 -7.66 -15.44
CA SER A 29 3.91 -7.89 -14.02
C SER A 29 4.58 -9.23 -13.73
N PHE A 30 4.60 -10.16 -14.69
CA PHE A 30 5.06 -11.52 -14.46
C PHE A 30 6.47 -11.78 -15.00
N PRO A 31 7.23 -12.75 -14.43
CA PRO A 31 8.51 -13.19 -14.96
C PRO A 31 8.39 -13.65 -16.42
N GLY A 32 9.43 -13.39 -17.21
CA GLY A 32 9.47 -13.86 -18.60
C GLY A 32 8.50 -13.16 -19.58
N GLY A 33 7.76 -12.14 -19.12
CA GLY A 33 6.75 -11.45 -19.94
C GLY A 33 5.49 -12.27 -20.16
N GLU A 34 5.18 -13.19 -19.26
CA GLU A 34 3.94 -13.93 -19.25
C GLU A 34 2.73 -12.97 -19.15
N PRO A 35 1.67 -13.21 -19.96
CA PRO A 35 0.51 -12.34 -19.94
C PRO A 35 -0.26 -12.44 -18.63
N LEU A 36 -0.87 -11.34 -18.20
CA LEU A 36 -1.83 -11.35 -17.10
C LEU A 36 -3.01 -12.27 -17.42
N THR A 37 -3.21 -13.25 -16.57
CA THR A 37 -4.42 -14.07 -16.55
C THR A 37 -4.99 -14.10 -15.13
N TRP A 38 -6.29 -14.34 -15.02
CA TRP A 38 -6.88 -14.49 -13.69
C TRP A 38 -6.22 -15.60 -12.86
N SER A 39 -5.91 -16.75 -13.48
CA SER A 39 -5.23 -17.85 -12.80
C SER A 39 -3.85 -17.45 -12.30
N ALA A 40 -3.04 -16.74 -13.09
CA ALA A 40 -1.71 -16.30 -12.68
C ALA A 40 -1.77 -15.34 -11.48
N LEU A 41 -2.72 -14.39 -11.47
CA LEU A 41 -2.92 -13.49 -10.34
C LEU A 41 -3.39 -14.23 -9.09
N LEU A 42 -4.35 -15.14 -9.24
CA LEU A 42 -4.86 -15.93 -8.12
C LEU A 42 -3.76 -16.83 -7.53
N ASP A 43 -3.00 -17.51 -8.39
CA ASP A 43 -1.87 -18.36 -7.98
C ASP A 43 -0.81 -17.53 -7.24
N ALA A 44 -0.53 -16.31 -7.69
CA ALA A 44 0.38 -15.40 -7.00
C ALA A 44 -0.11 -15.03 -5.58
N ALA A 45 -1.41 -14.77 -5.42
CA ALA A 45 -1.98 -14.46 -4.12
C ALA A 45 -1.97 -15.67 -3.16
N VAL A 46 -2.35 -16.85 -3.65
CA VAL A 46 -2.32 -18.10 -2.87
C VAL A 46 -0.87 -18.48 -2.51
N ARG A 47 0.07 -18.28 -3.43
CA ARG A 47 1.51 -18.50 -3.18
C ARG A 47 2.02 -17.54 -2.11
N ALA A 48 1.66 -16.25 -2.16
CA ALA A 48 2.05 -15.28 -1.13
C ALA A 48 1.53 -15.71 0.26
N GLU A 49 0.28 -16.18 0.36
CA GLU A 49 -0.27 -16.73 1.60
C GLU A 49 0.51 -17.97 2.07
N SER A 50 0.84 -18.89 1.18
CA SER A 50 1.57 -20.13 1.51
C SER A 50 2.99 -19.85 1.98
N LEU A 51 3.64 -18.84 1.42
CA LEU A 51 4.97 -18.38 1.77
C LEU A 51 4.99 -17.57 3.09
N GLY A 52 3.83 -17.20 3.65
CA GLY A 52 3.74 -16.52 4.94
C GLY A 52 3.87 -14.99 4.89
N PHE A 53 3.61 -14.37 3.74
CA PHE A 53 3.39 -12.92 3.68
C PHE A 53 2.18 -12.53 4.52
N ASP A 54 2.27 -11.38 5.19
CA ASP A 54 1.22 -10.88 6.08
C ASP A 54 0.07 -10.23 5.32
N SER A 55 0.35 -9.66 4.14
CA SER A 55 -0.66 -8.98 3.32
C SER A 55 -0.33 -9.03 1.82
N ALA A 56 -1.37 -8.84 1.00
CA ALA A 56 -1.30 -8.77 -0.45
C ALA A 56 -2.07 -7.56 -0.95
N TRP A 57 -1.47 -6.80 -1.88
CA TRP A 57 -1.97 -5.49 -2.28
C TRP A 57 -2.10 -5.36 -3.79
N ILE A 58 -3.16 -4.69 -4.24
CA ILE A 58 -3.46 -4.39 -5.66
C ILE A 58 -3.71 -2.89 -5.80
N SER A 59 -3.21 -2.27 -6.88
CA SER A 59 -3.50 -0.87 -7.20
C SER A 59 -4.79 -0.72 -8.00
N ASP A 60 -5.30 0.51 -8.06
CA ASP A 60 -6.51 0.87 -8.79
C ASP A 60 -6.15 1.73 -10.01
N HIS A 61 -5.81 1.03 -11.09
CA HIS A 61 -5.51 1.62 -12.39
C HIS A 61 -6.25 0.84 -13.48
N PHE A 62 -6.67 1.53 -14.53
CA PHE A 62 -7.24 0.90 -15.74
C PHE A 62 -6.13 0.36 -16.63
N PHE A 63 -5.03 1.14 -16.75
CA PHE A 63 -3.85 0.80 -17.52
C PHE A 63 -2.63 1.57 -17.01
N THR A 64 -1.46 1.21 -17.49
CA THR A 64 -0.23 2.00 -17.31
C THR A 64 0.55 2.12 -18.60
N GLU A 65 1.30 3.21 -18.75
CA GLU A 65 2.29 3.41 -19.81
C GLU A 65 3.67 3.10 -19.26
N ILE A 66 4.26 1.98 -19.69
CA ILE A 66 5.63 1.63 -19.23
C ILE A 66 6.70 2.56 -19.78
N ARG A 67 6.43 3.35 -20.81
CA ARG A 67 7.31 4.44 -21.27
C ARG A 67 7.73 5.37 -20.15
N ARG A 68 6.86 5.62 -19.18
CA ARG A 68 7.11 6.41 -17.97
C ARG A 68 8.25 5.84 -17.11
N TYR A 69 8.48 4.55 -17.21
CA TYR A 69 9.53 3.81 -16.53
C TYR A 69 10.68 3.41 -17.44
N GLY A 70 10.78 4.05 -18.62
CA GLY A 70 11.79 3.75 -19.63
C GLY A 70 11.46 2.59 -20.58
N GLY A 71 10.23 2.07 -20.54
CA GLY A 71 9.76 0.99 -21.41
C GLY A 71 9.35 1.46 -22.81
N PRO A 72 8.98 0.54 -23.72
CA PRO A 72 8.46 0.87 -25.03
C PRO A 72 7.09 1.57 -24.94
N GLU A 73 6.64 2.13 -26.07
CA GLU A 73 5.27 2.65 -26.17
C GLU A 73 4.26 1.51 -26.08
N GLY A 74 3.16 1.75 -25.38
CA GLY A 74 2.06 0.82 -25.23
C GLY A 74 1.26 1.04 -23.95
N LEU A 75 -0.01 0.72 -24.03
CA LEU A 75 -0.92 0.68 -22.87
C LEU A 75 -0.97 -0.76 -22.36
N LEU A 76 -0.71 -0.94 -21.10
CA LEU A 76 -0.74 -2.24 -20.44
C LEU A 76 -1.84 -2.25 -19.39
N GLY A 77 -2.80 -3.15 -19.58
CA GLY A 77 -4.01 -3.25 -18.77
C GLY A 77 -3.76 -3.76 -17.36
N SER A 78 -4.76 -3.57 -16.53
CA SER A 78 -4.82 -4.05 -15.15
C SER A 78 -6.20 -4.64 -14.86
N VAL A 79 -6.33 -5.41 -13.79
CA VAL A 79 -7.63 -5.86 -13.30
C VAL A 79 -8.25 -4.83 -12.37
N GLU A 80 -9.59 -4.81 -12.30
CA GLU A 80 -10.32 -3.97 -11.33
C GLU A 80 -10.09 -4.52 -9.90
N PRO A 81 -9.58 -3.68 -8.96
CA PRO A 81 -9.04 -4.17 -7.70
C PRO A 81 -10.10 -4.74 -6.75
N PHE A 82 -11.27 -4.12 -6.61
CA PHE A 82 -12.28 -4.61 -5.66
C PHE A 82 -12.86 -5.95 -6.09
N THR A 83 -13.11 -6.12 -7.39
CA THR A 83 -13.58 -7.39 -7.95
C THR A 83 -12.53 -8.49 -7.80
N ALA A 84 -11.26 -8.19 -8.10
CA ALA A 84 -10.17 -9.14 -7.94
C ALA A 84 -9.94 -9.51 -6.47
N LEU A 85 -9.91 -8.53 -5.57
CA LEU A 85 -9.73 -8.76 -4.13
C LEU A 85 -10.89 -9.55 -3.51
N ALA A 86 -12.13 -9.36 -3.97
CA ALA A 86 -13.26 -10.19 -3.53
C ALA A 86 -13.07 -11.67 -3.88
N ALA A 87 -12.60 -11.96 -5.10
CA ALA A 87 -12.34 -13.34 -5.52
C ALA A 87 -11.12 -13.95 -4.79
N ILE A 88 -10.05 -13.16 -4.58
CA ILE A 88 -8.88 -13.59 -3.78
C ILE A 88 -9.28 -13.82 -2.32
N ALA A 89 -10.16 -12.98 -1.75
CA ALA A 89 -10.66 -13.16 -0.38
C ALA A 89 -11.35 -14.50 -0.16
N ALA A 90 -12.11 -14.96 -1.17
CA ALA A 90 -12.79 -16.26 -1.12
C ALA A 90 -11.83 -17.45 -1.31
N ALA A 91 -10.66 -17.24 -1.90
CA ALA A 91 -9.66 -18.27 -2.17
C ALA A 91 -8.51 -18.34 -1.12
N THR A 92 -8.45 -17.40 -0.20
CA THR A 92 -7.43 -17.31 0.85
C THR A 92 -8.06 -17.30 2.24
N SER A 93 -7.28 -17.57 3.29
CA SER A 93 -7.82 -17.74 4.65
C SER A 93 -7.09 -16.94 5.74
N ARG A 94 -5.87 -16.49 5.51
CA ARG A 94 -5.01 -15.83 6.51
C ARG A 94 -4.47 -14.49 6.06
N ILE A 95 -4.00 -14.39 4.81
CA ILE A 95 -3.35 -13.19 4.28
C ILE A 95 -4.33 -12.01 4.27
N ARG A 96 -3.90 -10.86 4.74
CA ARG A 96 -4.68 -9.63 4.62
C ARG A 96 -4.66 -9.13 3.18
N LEU A 97 -5.70 -8.45 2.78
CA LEU A 97 -5.88 -7.99 1.40
C LEU A 97 -6.12 -6.48 1.41
N GLY A 98 -5.55 -5.76 0.46
CA GLY A 98 -5.76 -4.33 0.43
C GLY A 98 -5.64 -3.69 -0.95
N THR A 99 -6.24 -2.51 -1.07
CA THR A 99 -6.00 -1.61 -2.20
C THR A 99 -4.81 -0.69 -1.93
N LEU A 100 -3.90 -0.53 -2.90
CA LEU A 100 -2.69 0.30 -2.78
C LEU A 100 -2.51 1.22 -4.00
N VAL A 101 -3.32 2.26 -4.14
CA VAL A 101 -4.50 2.59 -3.35
C VAL A 101 -5.67 2.86 -4.30
N ALA A 102 -6.91 2.69 -3.83
CA ALA A 102 -8.11 3.05 -4.58
C ALA A 102 -8.09 4.53 -4.96
N CYS A 103 -8.52 4.86 -6.18
CA CYS A 103 -8.63 6.22 -6.67
C CYS A 103 -10.00 6.80 -6.27
N ALA A 104 -10.02 7.77 -5.35
CA ALA A 104 -11.26 8.35 -4.84
C ALA A 104 -12.16 8.91 -5.95
N PRO A 105 -11.64 9.65 -6.98
CA PRO A 105 -12.48 10.16 -8.05
C PRO A 105 -13.15 9.11 -8.95
N PHE A 106 -12.71 7.86 -8.93
CA PHE A 106 -13.27 6.84 -9.83
C PHE A 106 -14.61 6.27 -9.35
N ARG A 107 -14.99 6.47 -8.07
CA ARG A 107 -16.19 5.84 -7.51
C ARG A 107 -16.86 6.73 -6.46
N HIS A 108 -18.18 6.67 -6.43
CA HIS A 108 -18.94 7.31 -5.35
C HIS A 108 -18.58 6.68 -3.98
N PRO A 109 -18.34 7.45 -2.91
CA PRO A 109 -17.87 6.95 -1.62
C PRO A 109 -18.80 5.90 -0.97
N ALA A 110 -20.11 6.01 -1.18
CA ALA A 110 -21.05 4.99 -0.70
C ALA A 110 -20.84 3.62 -1.39
N HIS A 111 -20.46 3.60 -2.68
CA HIS A 111 -20.08 2.37 -3.35
C HIS A 111 -18.76 1.80 -2.82
N VAL A 112 -17.78 2.65 -2.57
CA VAL A 112 -16.50 2.21 -1.98
C VAL A 112 -16.72 1.59 -0.60
N ALA A 113 -17.52 2.23 0.26
CA ALA A 113 -17.89 1.69 1.58
C ALA A 113 -18.58 0.32 1.45
N LYS A 114 -19.51 0.18 0.48
CA LYS A 114 -20.23 -1.08 0.24
C LYS A 114 -19.31 -2.19 -0.27
N MET A 115 -18.43 -1.89 -1.23
CA MET A 115 -17.45 -2.86 -1.74
C MET A 115 -16.46 -3.27 -0.65
N ALA A 116 -15.93 -2.30 0.13
CA ALA A 116 -15.04 -2.56 1.24
C ALA A 116 -15.67 -3.48 2.29
N THR A 117 -16.93 -3.21 2.67
CA THR A 117 -17.70 -4.07 3.59
C THR A 117 -17.90 -5.47 3.02
N THR A 118 -18.20 -5.58 1.73
CA THR A 118 -18.43 -6.89 1.09
C THR A 118 -17.16 -7.74 1.11
N ILE A 119 -16.01 -7.15 0.76
CA ILE A 119 -14.72 -7.86 0.80
C ILE A 119 -14.32 -8.20 2.24
N ASP A 120 -14.62 -7.32 3.19
CA ASP A 120 -14.36 -7.56 4.59
C ASP A 120 -15.14 -8.77 5.12
N LEU A 121 -16.40 -8.88 4.76
CA LEU A 121 -17.24 -10.05 5.08
C LEU A 121 -16.73 -11.33 4.41
N LEU A 122 -16.41 -11.28 3.11
CA LEU A 122 -15.88 -12.40 2.35
C LEU A 122 -14.56 -12.92 2.92
N SER A 123 -13.71 -12.00 3.34
CA SER A 123 -12.39 -12.31 3.91
C SER A 123 -12.43 -12.69 5.40
N GLY A 124 -13.56 -12.51 6.09
CA GLY A 124 -13.64 -12.69 7.55
C GLY A 124 -12.82 -11.66 8.32
N GLY A 125 -12.82 -10.39 7.88
CA GLY A 125 -12.14 -9.28 8.57
C GLY A 125 -10.68 -9.08 8.19
N ARG A 126 -10.26 -9.49 6.99
CA ARG A 126 -8.87 -9.35 6.50
C ARG A 126 -8.67 -8.24 5.48
N PHE A 127 -9.65 -7.38 5.24
CA PHE A 127 -9.54 -6.30 4.27
C PHE A 127 -8.98 -5.01 4.88
N ASP A 128 -8.14 -4.30 4.12
CA ASP A 128 -7.60 -2.96 4.39
C ASP A 128 -7.92 -2.06 3.18
N LEU A 129 -8.54 -0.90 3.41
CA LEU A 129 -8.89 0.04 2.37
C LEU A 129 -7.83 1.13 2.24
N GLY A 130 -6.91 1.00 1.28
CA GLY A 130 -6.08 2.12 0.88
C GLY A 130 -6.81 3.01 -0.13
N ILE A 131 -6.73 4.34 0.03
CA ILE A 131 -7.39 5.31 -0.85
C ILE A 131 -6.52 6.56 -1.05
N GLY A 132 -6.60 7.17 -2.22
CA GLY A 132 -5.83 8.35 -2.58
C GLY A 132 -6.54 9.25 -3.59
N ALA A 133 -5.96 10.43 -3.86
CA ALA A 133 -6.56 11.47 -4.70
C ALA A 133 -6.50 11.20 -6.22
N GLY A 134 -5.84 10.13 -6.66
CA GLY A 134 -5.55 9.92 -8.06
C GLY A 134 -4.40 10.81 -8.58
N TRP A 135 -3.71 10.37 -9.62
CA TRP A 135 -2.52 11.08 -10.09
C TRP A 135 -2.24 10.92 -11.60
N TYR A 136 -2.82 9.92 -12.25
CA TYR A 136 -2.47 9.55 -13.62
C TYR A 136 -3.52 10.07 -14.60
N GLU A 137 -3.30 11.30 -15.09
CA GLU A 137 -4.21 12.06 -15.96
C GLU A 137 -4.70 11.27 -17.19
N ALA A 138 -3.81 10.50 -17.84
CA ALA A 138 -4.16 9.75 -19.02
C ALA A 138 -5.31 8.75 -18.85
N GLU A 139 -5.48 8.18 -17.65
CA GLU A 139 -6.61 7.30 -17.34
C GLU A 139 -7.92 8.08 -17.22
N PHE A 140 -7.88 9.25 -16.58
CA PHE A 140 -9.05 10.13 -16.47
C PHE A 140 -9.55 10.53 -17.84
N ASP A 141 -8.64 11.01 -18.71
CA ASP A 141 -8.96 11.42 -20.06
C ASP A 141 -9.53 10.26 -20.90
N ALA A 142 -8.86 9.10 -20.85
CA ALA A 142 -9.24 7.94 -21.65
C ALA A 142 -10.62 7.37 -21.29
N PHE A 143 -10.98 7.42 -20.00
CA PHE A 143 -12.24 6.86 -19.49
C PHE A 143 -13.32 7.90 -19.20
N GLY A 144 -13.08 9.18 -19.55
CA GLY A 144 -14.06 10.25 -19.43
C GLY A 144 -14.31 10.71 -17.99
N TYR A 145 -13.34 10.54 -17.11
CA TYR A 145 -13.34 11.16 -15.79
C TYR A 145 -12.74 12.56 -15.86
N ASP A 146 -13.23 13.47 -15.03
CA ASP A 146 -12.66 14.80 -14.91
C ASP A 146 -11.33 14.75 -14.12
N PHE A 147 -10.22 15.15 -14.77
CA PHE A 147 -8.94 15.34 -14.09
C PHE A 147 -8.84 16.74 -13.52
N ALA A 148 -9.60 16.99 -12.48
CA ALA A 148 -9.61 18.25 -11.76
C ALA A 148 -8.22 18.63 -11.19
N THR A 149 -8.07 19.87 -10.71
CA THR A 149 -6.84 20.31 -10.05
C THR A 149 -6.49 19.42 -8.86
N LEU A 150 -5.21 19.37 -8.49
CA LEU A 150 -4.77 18.60 -7.31
C LEU A 150 -5.54 19.01 -6.05
N GLY A 151 -5.80 20.32 -5.88
CA GLY A 151 -6.56 20.85 -4.75
C GLY A 151 -7.98 20.30 -4.68
N GLU A 152 -8.65 20.23 -5.81
CA GLU A 152 -10.00 19.72 -5.98
C GLU A 152 -10.07 18.19 -5.81
N ARG A 153 -9.13 17.45 -6.40
CA ARG A 153 -9.03 16.00 -6.15
C ARG A 153 -8.79 15.68 -4.67
N PHE A 154 -8.06 16.54 -3.94
CA PHE A 154 -7.94 16.42 -2.50
C PHE A 154 -9.26 16.74 -1.76
N SER A 155 -10.09 17.70 -2.23
CA SER A 155 -11.41 17.95 -1.66
C SER A 155 -12.32 16.74 -1.85
N ILE A 156 -12.33 16.15 -3.04
CA ILE A 156 -13.04 14.88 -3.32
C ILE A 156 -12.58 13.77 -2.39
N LEU A 157 -11.25 13.62 -2.19
CA LEU A 157 -10.69 12.60 -1.29
C LEU A 157 -11.12 12.82 0.16
N GLU A 158 -11.10 14.05 0.66
CA GLU A 158 -11.47 14.40 2.03
C GLU A 158 -12.94 14.05 2.31
N GLU A 159 -13.86 14.50 1.45
CA GLU A 159 -15.28 14.14 1.57
C GLU A 159 -15.50 12.63 1.42
N SER A 160 -14.84 12.00 0.46
CA SER A 160 -14.93 10.54 0.26
C SER A 160 -14.52 9.78 1.52
N VAL A 161 -13.40 10.13 2.10
CA VAL A 161 -12.86 9.42 3.29
C VAL A 161 -13.77 9.64 4.50
N GLU A 162 -14.31 10.84 4.71
CA GLU A 162 -15.24 11.10 5.80
C GLU A 162 -16.52 10.27 5.65
N VAL A 163 -17.14 10.29 4.47
CA VAL A 163 -18.35 9.50 4.18
C VAL A 163 -18.08 8.01 4.34
N ILE A 164 -16.99 7.50 3.77
CA ILE A 164 -16.59 6.08 3.89
C ILE A 164 -16.39 5.70 5.35
N ALA A 165 -15.63 6.48 6.11
CA ALA A 165 -15.34 6.18 7.51
C ALA A 165 -16.62 6.10 8.36
N ARG A 166 -17.57 7.02 8.16
CA ARG A 166 -18.85 7.01 8.87
C ARG A 166 -19.70 5.80 8.49
N LEU A 167 -19.82 5.50 7.20
CA LEU A 167 -20.55 4.33 6.71
C LEU A 167 -19.94 3.00 7.18
N LEU A 168 -18.61 2.88 7.22
CA LEU A 168 -17.92 1.68 7.72
C LEU A 168 -18.12 1.46 9.22
N ARG A 169 -18.31 2.53 10.01
CA ARG A 169 -18.70 2.45 11.43
C ARG A 169 -20.19 2.16 11.63
N ASN A 170 -20.92 1.90 10.54
CA ASN A 170 -22.35 1.58 10.56
C ASN A 170 -23.22 2.75 11.08
N GLU A 171 -22.77 3.97 10.88
CA GLU A 171 -23.57 5.16 11.17
C GLU A 171 -24.65 5.36 10.09
N GLN A 172 -25.78 5.98 10.47
CA GLN A 172 -26.66 6.63 9.49
C GLN A 172 -26.07 7.99 9.15
N VAL A 173 -25.89 8.25 7.85
CA VAL A 173 -25.09 9.37 7.36
C VAL A 173 -25.96 10.34 6.58
N ASP A 174 -26.11 11.54 7.13
CA ASP A 174 -26.48 12.75 6.40
C ASP A 174 -25.19 13.52 6.11
N PHE A 175 -24.98 13.92 4.86
CA PHE A 175 -23.80 14.63 4.41
C PHE A 175 -24.16 15.62 3.31
N ASP A 176 -23.81 16.90 3.49
CA ASP A 176 -24.05 17.99 2.55
C ASP A 176 -22.69 18.64 2.20
N GLY A 177 -21.92 17.95 1.35
CA GLY A 177 -20.61 18.39 0.89
C GLY A 177 -20.65 19.13 -0.44
N GLU A 178 -19.50 19.57 -0.90
CA GLU A 178 -19.33 20.20 -2.21
C GLU A 178 -19.45 19.17 -3.36
N HIS A 179 -18.93 17.96 -3.14
CA HIS A 179 -18.87 16.90 -4.15
C HIS A 179 -19.90 15.79 -3.92
N PHE A 180 -20.30 15.56 -2.68
CA PHE A 180 -21.24 14.47 -2.35
C PHE A 180 -22.35 14.96 -1.43
N GLN A 181 -23.59 14.49 -1.70
CA GLN A 181 -24.74 14.68 -0.85
C GLN A 181 -25.37 13.33 -0.51
N LEU A 182 -25.60 13.07 0.78
CA LEU A 182 -26.26 11.87 1.28
C LEU A 182 -27.39 12.26 2.24
N ASP A 183 -28.52 11.56 2.15
CA ASP A 183 -29.69 11.72 3.00
C ASP A 183 -30.03 10.36 3.62
N GLY A 184 -29.81 10.20 4.93
CA GLY A 184 -30.08 8.98 5.68
C GLY A 184 -29.34 7.73 5.19
N ALA A 185 -28.20 7.86 4.52
CA ALA A 185 -27.47 6.73 3.97
C ALA A 185 -26.96 5.79 5.06
N PHE A 186 -26.99 4.49 4.83
CA PHE A 186 -26.52 3.46 5.77
C PHE A 186 -25.84 2.31 5.06
N ASN A 187 -24.99 1.59 5.79
CA ASN A 187 -24.15 0.51 5.26
C ASN A 187 -24.43 -0.82 5.95
N HIS A 188 -25.55 -1.48 5.63
CA HIS A 188 -25.86 -2.85 6.07
C HIS A 188 -25.69 -3.88 4.95
N PRO A 189 -25.24 -5.13 5.25
CA PRO A 189 -24.80 -5.60 6.57
C PRO A 189 -23.58 -4.84 7.06
N ALA A 190 -23.32 -4.87 8.38
CA ALA A 190 -22.13 -4.26 8.97
C ALA A 190 -20.87 -5.03 8.53
N PRO A 191 -19.69 -4.37 8.49
CA PRO A 191 -18.40 -5.04 8.28
C PRO A 191 -18.11 -6.12 9.33
N ALA A 192 -17.25 -7.07 9.02
CA ALA A 192 -16.78 -8.09 9.96
C ALA A 192 -15.82 -7.50 11.00
N GLN A 193 -14.99 -6.53 10.60
CA GLN A 193 -14.08 -5.83 11.51
C GLN A 193 -14.86 -4.79 12.34
N PRO A 194 -14.61 -4.70 13.66
CA PRO A 194 -15.14 -3.62 14.47
C PRO A 194 -14.73 -2.26 13.92
N ASN A 195 -15.68 -1.35 13.71
CA ASN A 195 -15.50 -0.03 13.07
C ASN A 195 -15.11 -0.07 11.57
N GLY A 196 -15.22 -1.23 10.93
CA GLY A 196 -14.92 -1.45 9.51
C GLY A 196 -13.44 -1.70 9.20
N PRO A 197 -13.13 -1.99 7.92
CA PRO A 197 -11.77 -2.11 7.42
C PRO A 197 -10.92 -0.87 7.75
N PRO A 198 -9.65 -1.04 8.17
CA PRO A 198 -8.75 0.08 8.36
C PRO A 198 -8.60 0.89 7.06
N ILE A 199 -8.71 2.22 7.16
CA ILE A 199 -8.49 3.13 6.03
C ILE A 199 -7.04 3.61 6.04
N TRP A 200 -6.35 3.49 4.91
CA TRP A 200 -5.00 3.98 4.69
C TRP A 200 -5.02 5.09 3.63
N ILE A 201 -4.45 6.25 3.94
CA ILE A 201 -4.34 7.34 2.96
C ILE A 201 -3.00 7.22 2.25
N GLY A 202 -3.04 6.99 0.93
CA GLY A 202 -1.86 6.87 0.09
C GLY A 202 -1.34 8.20 -0.43
N GLY A 203 0.00 8.35 -0.45
CA GLY A 203 0.66 9.51 -1.07
C GLY A 203 2.00 9.88 -0.43
N LYS A 204 2.65 10.91 -0.97
CA LYS A 204 4.02 11.32 -0.55
C LYS A 204 4.07 12.13 0.76
N GLY A 205 2.91 12.39 1.36
CA GLY A 205 2.82 13.19 2.57
C GLY A 205 2.62 14.68 2.32
N GLY A 206 2.21 15.39 3.35
CA GLY A 206 1.99 16.82 3.36
C GLY A 206 0.87 17.22 4.34
N PRO A 207 0.83 18.49 4.77
CA PRO A 207 -0.03 18.91 5.87
C PRO A 207 -1.52 18.60 5.67
N ARG A 208 -2.03 18.76 4.44
CA ARG A 208 -3.44 18.47 4.11
C ARG A 208 -3.74 16.97 4.20
N GLN A 209 -2.85 16.15 3.62
CA GLN A 209 -2.97 14.69 3.68
C GLN A 209 -2.86 14.18 5.12
N PHE A 210 -1.93 14.70 5.89
CA PHE A 210 -1.72 14.28 7.28
C PHE A 210 -2.88 14.66 8.19
N ARG A 211 -3.53 15.81 7.97
CA ARG A 211 -4.78 16.14 8.67
C ARG A 211 -5.90 15.14 8.36
N LEU A 212 -6.05 14.73 7.09
CA LEU A 212 -7.01 13.71 6.71
C LEU A 212 -6.74 12.37 7.41
N VAL A 213 -5.47 11.95 7.46
CA VAL A 213 -5.06 10.76 8.22
C VAL A 213 -5.42 10.88 9.69
N ALA A 214 -5.09 12.02 10.31
CA ALA A 214 -5.34 12.25 11.73
C ALA A 214 -6.82 12.17 12.10
N ARG A 215 -7.69 12.65 11.23
CA ARG A 215 -9.14 12.75 11.49
C ARG A 215 -9.89 11.45 11.23
N HIS A 216 -9.55 10.73 10.16
CA HIS A 216 -10.45 9.71 9.63
C HIS A 216 -9.79 8.35 9.34
N ALA A 217 -8.46 8.26 9.27
CA ALA A 217 -7.80 7.04 8.79
C ALA A 217 -7.05 6.28 9.90
N ALA A 218 -6.83 4.99 9.68
CA ALA A 218 -5.98 4.17 10.54
C ALA A 218 -4.50 4.55 10.40
N GLY A 219 -4.08 4.95 9.20
CA GLY A 219 -2.70 5.29 8.96
C GLY A 219 -2.41 5.89 7.58
N TRP A 220 -1.13 6.15 7.37
CA TRP A 220 -0.55 6.67 6.15
C TRP A 220 0.29 5.60 5.45
N ASN A 221 0.17 5.53 4.11
CA ASN A 221 1.03 4.72 3.26
C ASN A 221 1.78 5.60 2.26
N SER A 222 3.04 5.30 2.01
CA SER A 222 3.79 5.85 0.89
C SER A 222 4.53 4.76 0.12
N VAL A 223 4.90 5.04 -1.12
CA VAL A 223 5.57 4.14 -2.08
C VAL A 223 6.54 4.96 -2.95
N TRP A 224 7.41 4.43 -3.71
CA TRP A 224 8.09 3.13 -3.87
C TRP A 224 9.58 3.29 -3.58
N ARG A 225 10.03 4.55 -3.58
CA ARG A 225 11.43 4.94 -3.41
C ARG A 225 11.54 5.87 -2.22
N TRP A 226 12.17 5.36 -1.17
CA TRP A 226 12.44 6.08 0.06
C TRP A 226 13.70 5.57 0.75
N ALA A 227 14.58 6.49 1.14
CA ALA A 227 15.59 6.21 2.14
C ALA A 227 15.00 6.38 3.56
N PRO A 228 15.54 5.69 4.57
CA PRO A 228 14.98 5.70 5.93
C PRO A 228 14.86 7.10 6.54
N GLU A 229 15.89 7.95 6.43
CA GLU A 229 15.91 9.27 7.08
C GLU A 229 14.89 10.26 6.48
N PRO A 230 14.84 10.49 5.14
CA PRO A 230 13.81 11.34 4.55
C PRO A 230 12.38 10.83 4.81
N PHE A 231 12.20 9.50 4.90
CA PHE A 231 10.91 8.94 5.28
C PHE A 231 10.59 9.22 6.75
N GLY A 232 11.58 9.07 7.64
CA GLY A 232 11.45 9.38 9.07
C GLY A 232 11.03 10.82 9.33
N GLU A 233 11.59 11.79 8.58
CA GLU A 233 11.18 13.21 8.65
C GLU A 233 9.68 13.37 8.32
N ARG A 234 9.18 12.67 7.29
CA ARG A 234 7.75 12.70 6.96
C ARG A 234 6.87 12.07 8.05
N VAL A 235 7.34 11.00 8.69
CA VAL A 235 6.63 10.39 9.81
C VAL A 235 6.58 11.35 11.01
N GLN A 236 7.64 12.10 11.29
CA GLN A 236 7.64 13.12 12.35
C GLN A 236 6.63 14.24 12.05
N GLU A 237 6.57 14.73 10.81
CA GLU A 237 5.54 15.71 10.39
C GLU A 237 4.12 15.14 10.59
N LEU A 238 3.88 13.89 10.19
CA LEU A 238 2.59 13.21 10.39
C LEU A 238 2.20 13.18 11.88
N ARG A 239 3.14 12.80 12.75
CA ARG A 239 2.90 12.72 14.20
C ARG A 239 2.61 14.09 14.80
N HIS A 240 3.34 15.13 14.38
CA HIS A 240 3.09 16.51 14.81
C HIS A 240 1.70 16.99 14.37
N VAL A 241 1.30 16.72 13.12
CA VAL A 241 -0.05 17.05 12.65
C VAL A 241 -1.12 16.27 13.42
N ALA A 242 -0.91 14.98 13.68
CA ALA A 242 -1.85 14.18 14.48
C ALA A 242 -2.05 14.78 15.89
N GLU A 243 -0.98 15.16 16.55
CA GLU A 243 -1.03 15.83 17.86
C GLU A 243 -1.80 17.16 17.79
N SER A 244 -1.53 17.98 16.76
CA SER A 244 -2.24 19.26 16.56
C SER A 244 -3.73 19.10 16.27
N GLU A 245 -4.15 17.97 15.71
CA GLU A 245 -5.55 17.60 15.48
C GLU A 245 -6.17 16.88 16.71
N GLY A 246 -5.45 16.79 17.82
CA GLY A 246 -5.94 16.17 19.07
C GLY A 246 -5.92 14.63 19.09
N ARG A 247 -5.23 14.00 18.13
CA ARG A 247 -5.06 12.56 18.06
C ARG A 247 -3.72 12.14 18.66
N ASP A 248 -3.72 11.11 19.52
CA ASP A 248 -2.48 10.52 20.02
C ASP A 248 -1.64 10.02 18.82
N PRO A 249 -0.42 10.59 18.60
CA PRO A 249 0.42 10.25 17.46
C PRO A 249 0.80 8.77 17.38
N VAL A 250 0.86 8.06 18.50
CA VAL A 250 1.21 6.62 18.54
C VAL A 250 0.11 5.75 17.92
N THR A 251 -1.12 6.24 17.84
CA THR A 251 -2.25 5.52 17.23
C THR A 251 -2.28 5.61 15.71
N VAL A 252 -1.49 6.51 15.12
CA VAL A 252 -1.39 6.65 13.67
C VAL A 252 -0.39 5.64 13.14
N ARG A 253 -0.89 4.71 12.34
CA ARG A 253 -0.10 3.64 11.74
C ARG A 253 0.65 4.12 10.50
N VAL A 254 1.78 3.49 10.21
CA VAL A 254 2.64 3.83 9.06
C VAL A 254 2.97 2.56 8.30
N SER A 255 2.71 2.56 6.99
CA SER A 255 3.16 1.52 6.08
C SER A 255 3.95 2.12 4.90
N LEU A 256 4.81 1.31 4.31
CA LEU A 256 5.73 1.74 3.26
C LEU A 256 5.82 0.68 2.17
N GLY A 257 5.64 1.07 0.91
CA GLY A 257 5.94 0.22 -0.24
C GLY A 257 7.34 0.50 -0.79
N LEU A 258 8.16 -0.53 -1.00
CA LEU A 258 9.47 -0.40 -1.63
C LEU A 258 9.68 -1.43 -2.73
N TYR A 259 10.46 -1.05 -3.75
CA TYR A 259 11.07 -2.02 -4.64
C TYR A 259 12.11 -2.83 -3.87
N ALA A 260 12.13 -4.13 -4.09
CA ALA A 260 13.07 -5.04 -3.42
C ALA A 260 13.99 -5.73 -4.41
N LEU A 261 15.26 -5.83 -4.04
CA LEU A 261 16.28 -6.65 -4.70
C LEU A 261 17.16 -7.29 -3.63
N ILE A 262 16.90 -8.54 -3.31
CA ILE A 262 17.49 -9.24 -2.18
C ILE A 262 18.22 -10.49 -2.67
N GLY A 263 19.41 -10.72 -2.15
CA GLY A 263 20.21 -11.90 -2.42
C GLY A 263 20.78 -12.51 -1.15
N GLU A 264 21.26 -13.77 -1.26
CA GLU A 264 21.87 -14.49 -0.14
C GLU A 264 23.22 -13.85 0.26
N ASP A 265 24.00 -13.44 -0.74
CA ASP A 265 25.27 -12.75 -0.58
C ASP A 265 25.42 -11.62 -1.62
N LYS A 266 26.56 -10.90 -1.56
CA LYS A 266 26.84 -9.78 -2.49
C LYS A 266 26.96 -10.23 -3.95
N ALA A 267 27.42 -11.45 -4.21
CA ALA A 267 27.54 -11.97 -5.57
C ALA A 267 26.17 -12.32 -6.13
N ASP A 268 25.29 -12.90 -5.32
CA ASP A 268 23.89 -13.16 -5.69
C ASP A 268 23.10 -11.86 -5.91
N VAL A 269 23.24 -10.86 -5.04
CA VAL A 269 22.64 -9.53 -5.26
C VAL A 269 23.06 -8.93 -6.61
N ALA A 270 24.36 -9.00 -6.94
CA ALA A 270 24.88 -8.49 -8.22
C ALA A 270 24.35 -9.29 -9.42
N ALA A 271 24.23 -10.61 -9.28
CA ALA A 271 23.67 -11.49 -10.32
C ALA A 271 22.18 -11.19 -10.54
N ARG A 272 21.39 -11.10 -9.47
CA ARG A 272 19.96 -10.73 -9.53
C ARG A 272 19.75 -9.34 -10.09
N PHE A 273 20.64 -8.39 -9.81
CA PHE A 273 20.55 -7.04 -10.40
C PHE A 273 20.71 -7.08 -11.92
N LYS A 274 21.59 -7.91 -12.47
CA LYS A 274 21.72 -8.11 -13.93
C LYS A 274 20.44 -8.72 -14.53
N VAL A 275 19.83 -9.69 -13.84
CA VAL A 275 18.56 -10.28 -14.25
C VAL A 275 17.47 -9.20 -14.25
N LEU A 276 17.41 -8.37 -13.21
CA LEU A 276 16.47 -7.27 -13.06
C LEU A 276 16.67 -6.20 -14.15
N GLN A 277 17.91 -5.86 -14.51
CA GLN A 277 18.22 -4.96 -15.63
C GLN A 277 17.72 -5.53 -16.96
N ALA A 278 17.92 -6.81 -17.21
CA ALA A 278 17.45 -7.49 -18.43
C ALA A 278 15.92 -7.60 -18.48
N TRP A 279 15.28 -7.80 -17.33
CA TRP A 279 13.81 -7.86 -17.21
C TRP A 279 13.16 -6.49 -17.42
N THR A 280 13.82 -5.40 -16.98
CA THR A 280 13.22 -4.06 -16.99
C THR A 280 12.92 -3.61 -18.43
N PRO A 281 11.66 -3.32 -18.76
CA PRO A 281 11.28 -2.92 -20.11
C PRO A 281 12.08 -1.70 -20.63
N GLY A 282 12.51 -1.77 -21.88
CA GLY A 282 13.28 -0.69 -22.52
C GLY A 282 14.66 -0.41 -21.92
N GLY A 283 15.13 -1.26 -21.01
CA GLY A 283 16.43 -1.08 -20.36
C GLY A 283 16.48 0.12 -19.40
N GLY A 284 15.35 0.50 -18.82
CA GLY A 284 15.19 1.72 -18.00
C GLY A 284 16.17 1.87 -16.84
N ILE A 285 16.79 0.77 -16.37
CA ILE A 285 17.83 0.82 -15.33
C ILE A 285 19.21 0.36 -15.79
N ASN A 286 19.44 0.18 -17.09
CA ASN A 286 20.74 -0.31 -17.60
C ASN A 286 21.92 0.62 -17.27
N ALA A 287 21.66 1.93 -17.20
CA ALA A 287 22.66 2.93 -16.84
C ALA A 287 22.77 3.17 -15.31
N VAL A 288 21.93 2.52 -14.50
CA VAL A 288 21.92 2.66 -13.04
C VAL A 288 22.90 1.67 -12.44
N SER A 289 23.78 2.12 -11.55
CA SER A 289 24.63 1.21 -10.76
C SER A 289 23.82 0.56 -9.64
N LEU A 290 24.28 -0.61 -9.16
CA LEU A 290 23.67 -1.30 -8.03
C LEU A 290 23.62 -0.39 -6.76
N ASP A 291 24.73 0.33 -6.47
CA ASP A 291 24.78 1.23 -5.33
C ASP A 291 23.78 2.38 -5.44
N ALA A 292 23.64 2.96 -6.64
CA ALA A 292 22.63 4.00 -6.88
C ALA A 292 21.21 3.45 -6.76
N TYR A 293 20.97 2.22 -7.22
CA TYR A 293 19.66 1.58 -7.08
C TYR A 293 19.32 1.30 -5.61
N ALA A 294 20.30 0.92 -4.80
CA ALA A 294 20.13 0.60 -3.39
C ALA A 294 19.83 1.82 -2.50
N THR A 295 20.04 3.05 -2.99
CA THR A 295 19.94 4.27 -2.17
C THR A 295 18.53 4.46 -1.57
N ASP A 296 17.49 4.13 -2.32
CA ASP A 296 16.09 4.39 -1.97
C ASP A 296 15.16 3.18 -2.21
N THR A 297 15.74 1.99 -2.28
CA THR A 297 15.06 0.70 -2.43
C THR A 297 15.50 -0.28 -1.34
N LEU A 298 14.78 -1.35 -1.13
CA LEU A 298 15.22 -2.44 -0.24
C LEU A 298 16.17 -3.38 -1.01
N THR A 299 17.44 -3.00 -1.06
CA THR A 299 18.44 -3.70 -1.89
C THR A 299 19.66 -4.12 -1.08
N GLY A 300 20.02 -5.40 -1.17
CA GLY A 300 21.22 -5.94 -0.52
C GLY A 300 21.09 -7.41 -0.15
N THR A 301 22.04 -7.87 0.67
CA THR A 301 21.89 -9.19 1.33
C THR A 301 20.73 -9.15 2.33
N VAL A 302 20.24 -10.33 2.71
CA VAL A 302 19.18 -10.43 3.71
C VAL A 302 19.51 -9.61 4.98
N ASP A 303 20.73 -9.73 5.51
CA ASP A 303 21.13 -9.02 6.73
C ASP A 303 21.20 -7.49 6.52
N ALA A 304 21.68 -7.01 5.39
CA ALA A 304 21.68 -5.60 5.04
C ALA A 304 20.23 -5.04 4.90
N CYS A 305 19.33 -5.85 4.35
CA CYS A 305 17.92 -5.49 4.27
C CYS A 305 17.25 -5.43 5.66
N VAL A 306 17.58 -6.36 6.56
CA VAL A 306 17.10 -6.32 7.97
C VAL A 306 17.60 -5.06 8.68
N GLU A 307 18.87 -4.66 8.47
CA GLU A 307 19.39 -3.40 9.02
C GLU A 307 18.62 -2.17 8.48
N THR A 308 18.36 -2.14 7.18
CA THR A 308 17.54 -1.08 6.57
C THR A 308 16.12 -1.06 7.13
N LEU A 309 15.49 -2.22 7.30
CA LEU A 309 14.16 -2.35 7.92
C LEU A 309 14.15 -1.90 9.38
N SER A 310 15.21 -2.20 10.13
CA SER A 310 15.36 -1.73 11.53
C SER A 310 15.35 -0.20 11.61
N ARG A 311 15.97 0.50 10.65
CA ARG A 311 15.93 1.97 10.58
C ARG A 311 14.53 2.49 10.27
N PHE A 312 13.80 1.86 9.35
CA PHE A 312 12.39 2.21 9.10
C PHE A 312 11.50 1.92 10.32
N ALA A 313 11.71 0.79 11.03
CA ALA A 313 10.99 0.46 12.25
C ALA A 313 11.22 1.49 13.36
N GLN A 314 12.44 2.01 13.52
CA GLN A 314 12.76 3.09 14.46
C GLN A 314 11.98 4.38 14.17
N HIS A 315 11.60 4.62 12.91
CA HIS A 315 10.70 5.71 12.52
C HIS A 315 9.22 5.35 12.67
N GLY A 316 8.88 4.11 13.07
CA GLY A 316 7.53 3.66 13.34
C GLY A 316 6.81 3.04 12.14
N VAL A 317 7.54 2.55 11.12
CA VAL A 317 6.97 1.71 10.07
C VAL A 317 6.56 0.37 10.68
N GLU A 318 5.28 0.00 10.54
CA GLU A 318 4.73 -1.26 11.04
C GLU A 318 4.56 -2.31 9.93
N GLU A 319 4.58 -1.88 8.68
CA GLU A 319 4.39 -2.76 7.54
C GLU A 319 5.20 -2.28 6.34
N LEU A 320 5.99 -3.19 5.78
CA LEU A 320 6.62 -3.02 4.49
C LEU A 320 5.88 -3.82 3.43
N ILE A 321 5.56 -3.19 2.30
CA ILE A 321 4.97 -3.85 1.13
C ILE A 321 6.05 -3.91 0.05
N VAL A 322 6.46 -5.11 -0.34
CA VAL A 322 7.52 -5.30 -1.33
C VAL A 322 6.95 -5.45 -2.74
N SER A 323 7.54 -4.75 -3.70
CA SER A 323 7.41 -5.03 -5.14
C SER A 323 8.72 -5.64 -5.63
N ALA A 324 8.67 -6.90 -6.07
CA ALA A 324 9.85 -7.70 -6.38
C ALA A 324 10.37 -7.48 -7.81
N ALA A 325 10.40 -6.23 -8.25
CA ALA A 325 10.86 -5.78 -9.57
C ALA A 325 11.19 -4.28 -9.55
N THR A 326 11.53 -3.71 -10.73
CA THR A 326 11.75 -2.26 -10.92
C THR A 326 10.48 -1.49 -11.22
N LEU A 327 9.41 -2.19 -11.55
CA LEU A 327 8.08 -1.62 -11.79
C LEU A 327 7.15 -1.95 -10.62
N PRO A 328 6.17 -1.07 -10.33
CA PRO A 328 5.21 -1.35 -9.27
C PRO A 328 4.39 -2.60 -9.57
N PHE A 329 4.05 -3.34 -8.52
CA PHE A 329 3.18 -4.51 -8.62
C PHE A 329 3.67 -5.54 -9.66
N ALA A 330 4.97 -5.83 -9.64
CA ALA A 330 5.56 -6.80 -10.52
C ALA A 330 6.51 -7.75 -9.76
N ILE A 331 6.68 -8.92 -10.31
CA ILE A 331 7.62 -9.94 -9.83
C ILE A 331 8.52 -10.30 -11.02
N SER A 332 9.80 -9.97 -10.93
CA SER A 332 10.78 -10.33 -11.96
C SER A 332 11.32 -11.75 -11.81
N ASP A 333 11.34 -12.23 -10.58
CA ASP A 333 11.87 -13.56 -10.22
C ASP A 333 11.22 -14.07 -8.94
N TRP A 334 10.57 -15.23 -9.02
CA TRP A 334 9.93 -15.87 -7.87
C TRP A 334 10.94 -16.38 -6.84
N SER A 335 12.17 -16.74 -7.24
CA SER A 335 13.18 -17.19 -6.29
C SER A 335 13.58 -16.10 -5.29
N MET A 336 13.49 -14.84 -5.69
CA MET A 336 13.69 -13.71 -4.77
C MET A 336 12.51 -13.55 -3.80
N VAL A 337 11.28 -13.79 -4.25
CA VAL A 337 10.09 -13.76 -3.37
C VAL A 337 10.15 -14.88 -2.34
N GLU A 338 10.61 -16.06 -2.73
CA GLU A 338 10.88 -17.19 -1.81
C GLU A 338 11.97 -16.86 -0.80
N LEU A 339 13.08 -16.27 -1.24
CA LEU A 339 14.16 -15.83 -0.34
C LEU A 339 13.66 -14.79 0.68
N ILE A 340 12.81 -13.84 0.25
CA ILE A 340 12.15 -12.90 1.17
C ILE A 340 11.33 -13.65 2.21
N ALA A 341 10.52 -14.60 1.78
CA ALA A 341 9.66 -15.37 2.67
C ALA A 341 10.45 -16.22 3.68
N GLU A 342 11.46 -16.94 3.20
CA GLU A 342 12.21 -17.91 3.99
C GLU A 342 13.22 -17.25 4.93
N GLN A 343 13.85 -16.14 4.52
CA GLN A 343 14.96 -15.57 5.27
C GLN A 343 14.69 -14.15 5.79
N LEU A 344 14.04 -13.27 5.03
CA LEU A 344 13.80 -11.89 5.46
C LEU A 344 12.63 -11.79 6.46
N ILE A 345 11.47 -12.38 6.14
CA ILE A 345 10.27 -12.30 6.98
C ILE A 345 10.55 -12.74 8.43
N PRO A 346 11.18 -13.91 8.69
CA PRO A 346 11.47 -14.33 10.07
C PRO A 346 12.39 -13.38 10.84
N LYS A 347 13.36 -12.75 10.14
CA LYS A 347 14.30 -11.80 10.75
C LYS A 347 13.70 -10.40 10.93
N ALA A 348 12.75 -10.00 10.10
CA ALA A 348 12.08 -8.71 10.19
C ALA A 348 10.98 -8.66 11.27
N ARG A 349 10.32 -9.76 11.56
CA ARG A 349 9.23 -9.83 12.55
C ARG A 349 9.55 -9.29 13.94
N PRO A 350 10.76 -9.47 14.50
CA PRO A 350 11.10 -8.92 15.81
C PRO A 350 11.30 -7.39 15.84
N LEU A 351 11.38 -6.74 14.68
CA LEU A 351 11.58 -5.29 14.57
C LEU A 351 10.30 -4.55 14.93
#